data_8bd07489ccff55232415c156bbdc0268
#
_entry.id   8bd07489ccff55232415c156bbdc0268
#
_cell.length_a   1.000
_cell.length_b   1.000
_cell.length_c   1.000
_cell.angle_alpha   90.00
_cell.angle_beta   90.00
_cell.angle_gamma   90.00
#
_symmetry.space_group_name_H-M   'P 1'
#
loop_
_entity.id
_entity.type
_entity.pdbx_description
1 polymer ?
#
loop_
_entity_poly.entity_id
_entity_poly.type
_entity_poly.pdbx_seq_one_letter_code
_entity_poly.pdbx_strand_id
1 'polypeptide(L)'
;MRRLVLAALLLNPAAAFAEPPPGAASCSGCHAVPARAEAAIPPLAGRAPEAIAAAMLAFRRGEGAPTVMDRIARGFTEAEIRAIAAWVAAP
;
A
#
# COMPACT_ATOMS: atom_id res chain seq x y z
N MET A 1 49.24 -8.61 -26.98
CA MET A 1 48.10 -9.23 -26.28
C MET A 1 47.27 -8.13 -25.59
N ARG A 2 46.14 -7.79 -26.16
CA ARG A 2 45.22 -6.80 -25.59
C ARG A 2 44.36 -7.49 -24.55
N ARG A 3 44.58 -7.18 -23.27
CA ARG A 3 43.69 -7.62 -22.20
C ARG A 3 42.45 -6.78 -22.24
N LEU A 4 41.34 -7.36 -22.68
CA LEU A 4 40.01 -6.80 -22.53
C LEU A 4 39.61 -6.91 -21.06
N VAL A 5 39.63 -5.78 -20.36
CA VAL A 5 39.06 -5.67 -19.03
C VAL A 5 37.56 -5.49 -19.24
N LEU A 6 36.78 -6.56 -19.07
CA LEU A 6 35.36 -6.46 -18.96
C LEU A 6 35.03 -5.73 -17.62
N ALA A 7 34.70 -4.48 -17.72
CA ALA A 7 34.08 -3.78 -16.61
C ALA A 7 32.65 -4.35 -16.45
N ALA A 8 32.48 -5.23 -15.46
CA ALA A 8 31.15 -5.64 -15.04
C ALA A 8 30.49 -4.39 -14.41
N LEU A 9 29.58 -3.78 -15.17
CA LEU A 9 28.61 -2.85 -14.58
C LEU A 9 27.77 -3.66 -13.59
N LEU A 10 28.10 -3.55 -12.31
CA LEU A 10 27.19 -3.93 -11.25
C LEU A 10 26.00 -2.98 -11.35
N LEU A 11 24.95 -3.39 -12.05
CA LEU A 11 23.65 -2.81 -11.87
C LEU A 11 23.30 -3.07 -10.40
N ASN A 12 23.57 -2.09 -9.57
CA ASN A 12 23.00 -2.02 -8.25
C ASN A 12 21.51 -1.74 -8.48
N PRO A 13 20.58 -2.66 -8.19
CA PRO A 13 19.20 -2.30 -8.09
C PRO A 13 19.14 -1.36 -6.88
N ALA A 14 19.31 -0.07 -7.12
CA ALA A 14 18.88 0.92 -6.17
C ALA A 14 17.48 0.46 -5.77
N ALA A 15 17.28 0.11 -4.49
CA ALA A 15 15.97 -0.19 -3.98
C ALA A 15 15.13 1.04 -4.33
N ALA A 16 14.43 0.94 -5.45
CA ALA A 16 13.48 1.94 -5.84
C ALA A 16 12.48 1.91 -4.70
N PHE A 17 12.52 2.92 -3.81
CA PHE A 17 11.38 3.21 -2.98
C PHE A 17 10.26 3.45 -3.97
N ALA A 18 9.46 2.41 -4.19
CA ALA A 18 8.35 2.48 -5.10
C ALA A 18 7.52 3.69 -4.69
N GLU A 19 7.33 4.61 -5.61
CA GLU A 19 6.42 5.72 -5.35
C GLU A 19 5.07 5.15 -4.93
N PRO A 20 4.41 5.75 -3.94
CA PRO A 20 3.11 5.29 -3.55
C PRO A 20 2.16 5.35 -4.76
N PRO A 21 1.33 4.34 -4.98
CA PRO A 21 0.29 4.42 -6.00
C PRO A 21 -0.64 5.60 -5.71
N PRO A 22 -1.30 6.16 -6.73
CA PRO A 22 -2.19 7.31 -6.55
C PRO A 22 -3.20 7.09 -5.42
N GLY A 23 -3.28 8.03 -4.51
CA GLY A 23 -4.17 8.00 -3.34
C GLY A 23 -3.64 7.26 -2.12
N ALA A 24 -2.60 6.43 -2.23
CA ALA A 24 -2.11 5.63 -1.12
C ALA A 24 -1.55 6.46 0.03
N ALA A 25 -0.87 7.56 -0.27
CA ALA A 25 -0.29 8.42 0.76
C ALA A 25 -1.35 9.02 1.69
N SER A 26 -2.56 9.25 1.21
CA SER A 26 -3.66 9.78 2.02
C SER A 26 -4.14 8.80 3.10
N CYS A 27 -3.92 7.51 2.92
CA CYS A 27 -4.26 6.48 3.91
C CYS A 27 -3.53 6.72 5.25
N SER A 28 -2.30 7.18 5.19
CA SER A 28 -1.49 7.47 6.38
C SER A 28 -2.04 8.61 7.23
N GLY A 29 -2.92 9.44 6.69
CA GLY A 29 -3.57 10.52 7.44
C GLY A 29 -4.48 10.01 8.55
N CYS A 30 -5.11 8.85 8.35
CA CYS A 30 -6.00 8.21 9.32
C CYS A 30 -5.43 6.91 9.88
N HIS A 31 -4.76 6.12 9.05
CA HIS A 31 -4.17 4.82 9.41
C HIS A 31 -2.67 4.95 9.75
N ALA A 32 -2.30 5.95 10.50
CA ALA A 32 -0.91 6.23 10.83
C ALA A 32 -0.24 5.12 11.66
N VAL A 33 1.07 4.99 11.50
CA VAL A 33 1.94 4.16 12.34
C VAL A 33 2.86 5.10 13.16
N PRO A 34 3.03 4.86 14.46
CA PRO A 34 2.43 3.80 15.26
C PRO A 34 0.94 4.07 15.58
N ALA A 35 0.19 2.96 15.68
CA ALA A 35 -1.18 3.04 16.17
C ALA A 35 -1.18 3.54 17.61
N ARG A 36 -2.04 4.52 17.89
CA ARG A 36 -2.36 4.85 19.28
C ARG A 36 -3.25 3.75 19.84
N ALA A 37 -2.99 3.33 21.08
CA ALA A 37 -3.73 2.24 21.72
C ALA A 37 -5.25 2.46 21.76
N GLU A 38 -5.70 3.68 21.61
CA GLU A 38 -7.11 4.09 21.64
C GLU A 38 -7.68 4.43 20.26
N ALA A 39 -6.92 4.19 19.19
CA ALA A 39 -7.38 4.55 17.86
C ALA A 39 -8.49 3.60 17.38
N ALA A 40 -9.65 4.16 17.11
CA ALA A 40 -10.74 3.45 16.42
C ALA A 40 -10.37 3.08 14.97
N ILE A 41 -9.29 3.67 14.44
CA ILE A 41 -8.79 3.45 13.08
C ILE A 41 -7.58 2.52 13.18
N PRO A 42 -7.66 1.30 12.60
CA PRO A 42 -6.59 0.32 12.73
C PRO A 42 -5.37 0.68 11.88
N PRO A 43 -4.16 0.33 12.33
CA PRO A 43 -2.97 0.42 11.50
C PRO A 43 -3.05 -0.59 10.35
N LEU A 44 -2.50 -0.24 9.20
CA LEU A 44 -2.49 -1.11 8.02
C LEU A 44 -1.15 -1.80 7.81
N ALA A 45 -0.05 -1.17 8.23
CA ALA A 45 1.28 -1.74 8.10
C ALA A 45 1.37 -3.10 8.81
N GLY A 46 1.99 -4.06 8.15
CA GLY A 46 2.15 -5.42 8.67
C GLY A 46 0.94 -6.34 8.48
N ARG A 47 -0.17 -5.84 7.96
CA ARG A 47 -1.32 -6.67 7.60
C ARG A 47 -1.11 -7.36 6.25
N ALA A 48 -1.78 -8.48 6.03
CA ALA A 48 -1.76 -9.14 4.73
C ALA A 48 -2.39 -8.23 3.66
N PRO A 49 -1.71 -7.96 2.55
CA PRO A 49 -2.26 -7.12 1.48
C PRO A 49 -3.61 -7.60 0.98
N GLU A 50 -3.80 -8.90 0.85
CA GLU A 50 -5.06 -9.50 0.41
C GLU A 50 -6.21 -9.21 1.36
N ALA A 51 -5.94 -9.19 2.67
CA ALA A 51 -6.95 -8.85 3.67
C ALA A 51 -7.36 -7.38 3.57
N ILE A 52 -6.41 -6.48 3.35
CA ILE A 52 -6.68 -5.05 3.13
C ILE A 52 -7.51 -4.86 1.86
N ALA A 53 -7.10 -5.48 0.77
CA ALA A 53 -7.83 -5.40 -0.50
C ALA A 53 -9.25 -5.94 -0.37
N ALA A 54 -9.43 -7.08 0.27
CA ALA A 54 -10.74 -7.68 0.48
C ALA A 54 -11.66 -6.77 1.32
N ALA A 55 -11.15 -6.15 2.37
CA ALA A 55 -11.91 -5.20 3.18
C ALA A 55 -12.32 -3.96 2.37
N MET A 56 -11.41 -3.40 1.59
CA MET A 56 -11.68 -2.25 0.72
C MET A 56 -12.74 -2.57 -0.35
N LEU A 57 -12.64 -3.73 -0.96
CA LEU A 57 -13.63 -4.18 -1.96
C LEU A 57 -15.00 -4.41 -1.33
N ALA A 58 -15.04 -4.93 -0.10
CA ALA A 58 -16.29 -5.06 0.66
C ALA A 58 -16.91 -3.68 0.96
N PHE A 59 -16.14 -2.73 1.42
CA PHE A 59 -16.61 -1.35 1.64
C PHE A 59 -17.13 -0.71 0.35
N ARG A 60 -16.44 -0.93 -0.75
CA ARG A 60 -16.85 -0.44 -2.07
C ARG A 60 -18.23 -0.99 -2.48
N ARG A 61 -18.55 -2.20 -2.07
CA ARG A 61 -19.87 -2.82 -2.29
C ARG A 61 -20.93 -2.39 -1.26
N GLY A 62 -20.55 -1.57 -0.28
CA GLY A 62 -21.45 -1.18 0.81
C GLY A 62 -21.60 -2.24 1.90
N GLU A 63 -20.69 -3.21 1.97
CA GLU A 63 -20.68 -4.27 2.99
C GLU A 63 -19.86 -3.86 4.22
N GLY A 64 -20.05 -4.56 5.31
CA GLY A 64 -19.45 -4.23 6.60
C GLY A 64 -20.16 -3.09 7.31
N ALA A 65 -19.53 -2.50 8.30
CA ALA A 65 -20.07 -1.38 9.06
C ALA A 65 -19.06 -0.20 9.11
N PRO A 66 -18.64 0.34 7.95
CA PRO A 66 -17.71 1.45 7.92
C PRO A 66 -18.39 2.75 8.30
N THR A 67 -17.62 3.69 8.84
CA THR A 67 -18.10 5.07 9.06
C THR A 67 -17.84 5.96 7.84
N VAL A 68 -16.66 5.82 7.22
CA VAL A 68 -16.25 6.64 6.07
C VAL A 68 -15.59 5.82 4.95
N MET A 69 -15.08 4.62 5.26
CA MET A 69 -14.30 3.83 4.31
C MET A 69 -15.10 3.38 3.08
N ASP A 70 -16.41 3.24 3.18
CA ASP A 70 -17.29 2.96 2.04
C ASP A 70 -17.22 4.08 0.99
N ARG A 71 -17.19 5.32 1.40
CA ARG A 71 -17.06 6.48 0.51
C ARG A 71 -15.66 6.57 -0.10
N ILE A 72 -14.64 6.32 0.70
CA ILE A 72 -13.25 6.35 0.24
C ILE A 72 -13.02 5.23 -0.78
N ALA A 73 -13.44 4.01 -0.47
CA ALA A 73 -13.26 2.84 -1.33
C ALA A 73 -13.94 2.98 -2.70
N ARG A 74 -15.05 3.68 -2.77
CA ARG A 74 -15.76 3.94 -4.04
C ARG A 74 -14.99 4.85 -4.99
N GLY A 75 -14.00 5.59 -4.50
CA GLY A 75 -13.13 6.43 -5.31
C GLY A 75 -12.04 5.68 -6.07
N PHE A 76 -11.92 4.37 -5.88
CA PHE A 76 -10.85 3.56 -6.44
C PHE A 76 -11.39 2.38 -7.25
N THR A 77 -10.67 2.04 -8.32
CA THR A 77 -10.90 0.78 -9.04
C THR A 77 -10.35 -0.40 -8.25
N GLU A 78 -10.72 -1.62 -8.62
CA GLU A 78 -10.17 -2.82 -7.99
C GLU A 78 -8.63 -2.90 -8.14
N ALA A 79 -8.11 -2.57 -9.32
CA ALA A 79 -6.67 -2.56 -9.57
C ALA A 79 -5.94 -1.55 -8.68
N GLU A 80 -6.51 -0.35 -8.51
CA GLU A 80 -5.99 0.67 -7.62
C GLU A 80 -6.02 0.22 -6.15
N ILE A 81 -7.12 -0.39 -5.72
CA ILE A 81 -7.25 -0.95 -4.36
C ILE A 81 -6.16 -2.00 -4.10
N ARG A 82 -5.90 -2.90 -5.05
CA ARG A 82 -4.86 -3.93 -4.89
C ARG A 82 -3.46 -3.32 -4.82
N ALA A 83 -3.17 -2.32 -5.63
CA ALA A 83 -1.89 -1.61 -5.60
C ALA A 83 -1.71 -0.84 -4.28
N ILE A 84 -2.74 -0.15 -3.83
CA ILE A 84 -2.74 0.57 -2.56
C ILE A 84 -2.55 -0.40 -1.38
N ALA A 85 -3.27 -1.51 -1.38
CA ALA A 85 -3.17 -2.52 -0.33
C ALA A 85 -1.74 -3.08 -0.21
N ALA A 86 -1.10 -3.38 -1.34
CA ALA A 86 0.28 -3.85 -1.35
C ALA A 86 1.25 -2.80 -0.77
N TRP A 87 1.03 -1.54 -1.07
CA TRP A 87 1.88 -0.46 -0.60
C TRP A 87 1.70 -0.14 0.90
N VAL A 88 0.46 -0.02 1.37
CA VAL A 88 0.17 0.32 2.77
C VAL A 88 0.44 -0.84 3.74
N ALA A 89 0.43 -2.07 3.26
CA ALA A 89 0.76 -3.25 4.04
C ALA A 89 2.26 -3.36 4.36
N ALA A 90 3.11 -2.72 3.57
CA ALA A 90 4.55 -2.72 3.81
C ALA A 90 4.87 -2.15 5.20
N PRO A 91 5.80 -2.81 5.93
CA PRO A 91 6.17 -2.35 7.27
C PRO A 91 6.91 -1.03 7.24
#